data_5093ec44dac359903f4d406095688295
#
_entry.id   5093ec44dac359903f4d406095688295
#
_cell.length_a   1.000
_cell.length_b   1.000
_cell.length_c   1.000
_cell.angle_alpha   90.00
_cell.angle_beta   90.00
_cell.angle_gamma   90.00
#
_symmetry.space_group_name_H-M   'P 1'
#
loop_
_entity.id
_entity.type
_entity.pdbx_description
1 polymer ?
#
loop_
_entity_poly.entity_id
_entity_poly.type
_entity_poly.pdbx_seq_one_letter_code
_entity_poly.pdbx_strand_id
1 'polypeptide(L)'
;LACPLCKTRAMWENSPGEINLMFVRNAWYVAAWETEIGETPLARTILNEPVVMYRTADGVAALEDRCCHRALPLSMGKVVGDNLQCGYHGLQFDESGQCVKVPGQSKIPPGAEVRSYPVLQKYGWVWIWTGDPAKAEPDQIPDWWWLDSPEWRTIPGRGGTPMHLNANYLLVSDNLFDISHLTYVHATSIGADSIVDFPVKTERWEEEKRVKMSRVIYDRPAAPFYQKAGKFAGNVDRWIMTTSDLPCYMASDAGSVEVGTGVTPGEVGPERGVEMKIMNLPTPETETST
;
A
#
# COMPACT_ATOMS: atom_id res chain seq x y z
N LEU A 1 -36.69 14.89 -15.60
CA LEU A 1 -37.05 14.39 -14.26
C LEU A 1 -35.79 14.38 -13.43
N ALA A 2 -35.60 15.39 -12.56
CA ALA A 2 -34.49 15.45 -11.65
C ALA A 2 -34.54 14.23 -10.71
N CYS A 3 -33.46 13.42 -10.62
CA CYS A 3 -33.36 12.31 -9.73
C CYS A 3 -33.39 12.80 -8.28
N PRO A 4 -34.38 12.42 -7.45
CA PRO A 4 -34.43 12.87 -6.05
C PRO A 4 -33.26 12.37 -5.20
N LEU A 5 -32.46 11.40 -5.69
CA LEU A 5 -31.33 10.79 -5.01
C LEU A 5 -30.00 11.48 -5.29
N CYS A 6 -29.93 12.40 -6.27
CA CYS A 6 -28.72 13.21 -6.51
C CYS A 6 -28.47 14.30 -5.45
N LYS A 7 -29.25 14.35 -4.37
CA LYS A 7 -29.06 15.34 -3.29
C LYS A 7 -28.09 14.88 -2.19
N THR A 8 -27.36 13.79 -2.35
CA THR A 8 -26.54 13.24 -1.26
C THR A 8 -25.04 13.53 -1.40
N ARG A 9 -24.65 14.75 -1.83
CA ARG A 9 -23.29 15.25 -1.60
C ARG A 9 -22.96 15.42 -0.09
N ALA A 10 -24.01 15.43 0.76
CA ALA A 10 -23.87 15.69 2.19
C ALA A 10 -23.57 14.45 3.08
N MET A 11 -23.42 13.25 2.53
CA MET A 11 -23.15 12.05 3.36
C MET A 11 -21.66 11.78 3.61
N TRP A 12 -20.76 12.57 3.00
CA TRP A 12 -19.31 12.36 3.12
C TRP A 12 -18.59 13.51 3.85
N GLU A 13 -19.27 14.60 4.11
CA GLU A 13 -18.79 15.59 5.06
C GLU A 13 -19.05 15.01 6.46
N ASN A 14 -18.00 14.51 7.11
CA ASN A 14 -18.04 14.23 8.54
C ASN A 14 -18.60 15.48 9.21
N SER A 15 -19.67 15.32 9.98
CA SER A 15 -20.18 16.41 10.80
C SER A 15 -19.00 17.02 11.56
N PRO A 16 -18.87 18.35 11.67
CA PRO A 16 -17.80 18.96 12.45
C PRO A 16 -17.88 18.43 13.88
N GLY A 17 -17.02 17.48 14.25
CA GLY A 17 -16.98 16.87 15.58
C GLY A 17 -16.81 15.34 15.62
N GLU A 18 -17.12 14.62 14.56
CA GLU A 18 -16.79 13.19 14.50
C GLU A 18 -15.40 13.02 13.86
N ILE A 19 -14.38 12.90 14.72
CA ILE A 19 -13.07 12.41 14.32
C ILE A 19 -13.26 10.92 14.04
N ASN A 20 -13.30 10.53 12.78
CA ASN A 20 -13.19 9.11 12.41
C ASN A 20 -11.74 8.66 12.68
N LEU A 21 -11.51 8.22 13.90
CA LEU A 21 -10.19 7.82 14.44
C LEU A 21 -9.67 6.50 13.85
N MET A 22 -10.44 5.85 12.98
CA MET A 22 -10.11 4.49 12.54
C MET A 22 -9.14 4.42 11.38
N PHE A 23 -9.13 5.44 10.51
CA PHE A 23 -8.23 5.47 9.35
C PHE A 23 -7.57 6.83 9.19
N VAL A 24 -6.31 6.82 8.82
CA VAL A 24 -5.58 8.05 8.46
C VAL A 24 -6.08 8.54 7.12
N ARG A 25 -6.66 9.74 7.09
CA ARG A 25 -7.08 10.43 5.86
C ARG A 25 -6.00 11.42 5.41
N ASN A 26 -6.14 11.96 4.20
CA ASN A 26 -5.12 12.76 3.53
C ASN A 26 -3.78 12.02 3.49
N ALA A 27 -3.82 10.82 2.92
CA ALA A 27 -2.68 9.94 2.76
C ALA A 27 -2.82 9.09 1.50
N TRP A 28 -1.71 8.65 0.96
CA TRP A 28 -1.63 7.66 -0.11
C TRP A 28 -1.75 6.26 0.47
N TYR A 29 -2.45 5.38 -0.24
CA TYR A 29 -2.52 3.94 0.04
C TYR A 29 -2.25 3.15 -1.23
N VAL A 30 -1.66 1.99 -1.12
CA VAL A 30 -1.53 1.06 -2.25
C VAL A 30 -2.90 0.44 -2.52
N ALA A 31 -3.45 0.68 -3.69
CA ALA A 31 -4.76 0.18 -4.09
C ALA A 31 -4.69 -1.14 -4.86
N ALA A 32 -3.64 -1.31 -5.67
CA ALA A 32 -3.44 -2.50 -6.50
C ALA A 32 -1.99 -2.59 -7.01
N TRP A 33 -1.59 -3.74 -7.51
CA TRP A 33 -0.49 -3.82 -8.45
C TRP A 33 -0.93 -3.25 -9.80
N GLU A 34 -0.04 -2.56 -10.51
CA GLU A 34 -0.34 -2.07 -11.87
C GLU A 34 -0.79 -3.19 -12.82
N THR A 35 -0.27 -4.40 -12.60
CA THR A 35 -0.58 -5.59 -13.39
C THR A 35 -1.96 -6.18 -13.12
N GLU A 36 -2.62 -5.80 -12.04
CA GLU A 36 -4.01 -6.25 -11.74
C GLU A 36 -5.04 -5.47 -12.55
N ILE A 37 -4.69 -4.25 -13.02
CA ILE A 37 -5.62 -3.40 -13.75
C ILE A 37 -5.49 -3.68 -15.24
N GLY A 38 -6.34 -4.56 -15.72
CA GLY A 38 -6.43 -4.98 -17.13
C GLY A 38 -7.54 -4.26 -17.90
N GLU A 39 -8.19 -5.00 -18.81
CA GLU A 39 -9.30 -4.51 -19.64
C GLU A 39 -10.61 -4.36 -18.88
N THR A 40 -10.77 -5.12 -17.79
CA THR A 40 -11.97 -5.07 -16.94
C THR A 40 -11.75 -4.16 -15.76
N PRO A 41 -12.78 -3.40 -15.32
CA PRO A 41 -12.69 -2.61 -14.11
C PRO A 41 -12.38 -3.46 -12.88
N LEU A 42 -11.50 -2.99 -12.01
CA LEU A 42 -11.08 -3.65 -10.78
C LEU A 42 -11.77 -3.00 -9.59
N ALA A 43 -12.56 -3.75 -8.84
CA ALA A 43 -13.18 -3.30 -7.59
C ALA A 43 -12.26 -3.53 -6.40
N ARG A 44 -12.27 -2.57 -5.46
CA ARG A 44 -11.65 -2.66 -4.12
C ARG A 44 -12.53 -1.96 -3.10
N THR A 45 -12.42 -2.38 -1.85
CA THR A 45 -12.85 -1.58 -0.72
C THR A 45 -11.61 -0.97 -0.06
N ILE A 46 -11.58 0.33 0.13
CA ILE A 46 -10.45 1.04 0.74
C ILE A 46 -11.02 1.99 1.78
N LEU A 47 -10.62 1.82 3.04
CA LEU A 47 -11.11 2.65 4.17
C LEU A 47 -12.66 2.68 4.24
N ASN A 48 -13.32 1.54 4.08
CA ASN A 48 -14.77 1.37 3.98
C ASN A 48 -15.40 2.00 2.72
N GLU A 49 -14.63 2.53 1.79
CA GLU A 49 -15.16 3.13 0.57
C GLU A 49 -15.05 2.15 -0.61
N PRO A 50 -16.14 1.91 -1.34
CA PRO A 50 -16.10 1.11 -2.55
C PRO A 50 -15.42 1.92 -3.66
N VAL A 51 -14.36 1.39 -4.23
CA VAL A 51 -13.55 2.02 -5.28
C VAL A 51 -13.48 1.12 -6.49
N VAL A 52 -13.62 1.69 -7.67
CA VAL A 52 -13.35 1.01 -8.94
C VAL A 52 -12.17 1.68 -9.63
N MET A 53 -11.22 0.88 -10.07
CA MET A 53 -10.08 1.32 -10.87
C MET A 53 -10.19 0.74 -12.28
N TYR A 54 -9.75 1.51 -13.26
CA TYR A 54 -9.77 1.06 -14.66
C TYR A 54 -8.66 1.74 -15.46
N ARG A 55 -8.29 1.09 -16.58
CA ARG A 55 -7.25 1.58 -17.48
C ARG A 55 -7.79 2.67 -18.39
N THR A 56 -7.04 3.75 -18.55
CA THR A 56 -7.26 4.82 -19.54
C THR A 56 -6.04 4.91 -20.45
N ALA A 57 -6.11 5.72 -21.50
CA ALA A 57 -4.96 6.00 -22.38
C ALA A 57 -3.79 6.63 -21.62
N ASP A 58 -4.09 7.48 -20.61
CA ASP A 58 -3.09 8.23 -19.84
C ASP A 58 -2.62 7.49 -18.58
N GLY A 59 -3.19 6.30 -18.27
CA GLY A 59 -2.78 5.49 -17.12
C GLY A 59 -3.94 4.77 -16.42
N VAL A 60 -4.16 5.08 -15.16
CA VAL A 60 -5.22 4.51 -14.33
C VAL A 60 -6.10 5.59 -13.76
N ALA A 61 -7.40 5.40 -13.82
CA ALA A 61 -8.39 6.22 -13.11
C ALA A 61 -9.05 5.44 -11.99
N ALA A 62 -9.48 6.15 -10.94
CA ALA A 62 -10.21 5.59 -9.80
C ALA A 62 -11.45 6.43 -9.48
N LEU A 63 -12.60 5.77 -9.42
CA LEU A 63 -13.88 6.37 -9.10
C LEU A 63 -14.54 5.65 -7.92
N GLU A 64 -15.51 6.31 -7.28
CA GLU A 64 -16.44 5.63 -6.37
C GLU A 64 -17.16 4.51 -7.12
N ASP A 65 -17.10 3.29 -6.61
CA ASP A 65 -17.74 2.13 -7.24
C ASP A 65 -19.25 2.11 -7.02
N ARG A 66 -19.87 3.23 -7.41
CA ARG A 66 -21.31 3.43 -7.23
C ARG A 66 -21.88 4.42 -8.23
N CYS A 67 -22.69 3.94 -9.16
CA CYS A 67 -23.34 4.79 -10.14
C CYS A 67 -24.31 5.79 -9.47
N CYS A 68 -24.21 7.06 -9.79
CA CYS A 68 -25.07 8.13 -9.25
C CYS A 68 -26.56 7.95 -9.57
N HIS A 69 -26.91 7.15 -10.58
CA HIS A 69 -28.30 6.96 -10.99
C HIS A 69 -29.06 6.02 -10.04
N ARG A 70 -28.59 4.76 -9.89
CA ARG A 70 -29.28 3.74 -9.08
C ARG A 70 -28.30 2.87 -8.29
N ALA A 71 -27.16 3.42 -7.94
CA ALA A 71 -26.19 2.80 -7.06
C ALA A 71 -25.67 1.41 -7.47
N LEU A 72 -25.81 1.03 -8.76
CA LEU A 72 -25.14 -0.17 -9.25
C LEU A 72 -23.62 0.03 -9.15
N PRO A 73 -22.82 -0.94 -8.66
CA PRO A 73 -21.38 -0.87 -8.75
C PRO A 73 -20.91 -0.65 -10.20
N LEU A 74 -20.05 0.36 -10.40
CA LEU A 74 -19.52 0.67 -11.74
C LEU A 74 -18.54 -0.40 -12.21
N SER A 75 -17.93 -1.13 -11.29
CA SER A 75 -17.10 -2.31 -11.57
C SER A 75 -17.84 -3.45 -12.28
N MET A 76 -19.16 -3.50 -12.18
CA MET A 76 -20.01 -4.41 -12.95
C MET A 76 -20.26 -3.93 -14.39
N GLY A 77 -19.69 -2.80 -14.76
CA GLY A 77 -19.77 -2.21 -16.10
C GLY A 77 -18.60 -2.60 -17.00
N LYS A 78 -18.23 -1.70 -17.87
CA LYS A 78 -17.09 -1.89 -18.79
C LYS A 78 -16.42 -0.56 -19.15
N VAL A 79 -15.20 -0.64 -19.58
CA VAL A 79 -14.45 0.50 -20.15
C VAL A 79 -14.87 0.70 -21.61
N VAL A 80 -15.13 1.95 -22.01
CA VAL A 80 -15.47 2.35 -23.38
C VAL A 80 -14.65 3.59 -23.76
N GLY A 81 -13.58 3.40 -24.52
CA GLY A 81 -12.54 4.41 -24.65
C GLY A 81 -11.91 4.65 -23.29
N ASP A 82 -11.82 5.91 -22.88
CA ASP A 82 -11.30 6.29 -21.55
C ASP A 82 -12.41 6.46 -20.49
N ASN A 83 -13.63 6.04 -20.80
CA ASN A 83 -14.78 6.23 -19.90
C ASN A 83 -15.23 4.90 -19.30
N LEU A 84 -15.72 4.96 -18.07
CA LEU A 84 -16.35 3.83 -17.39
C LEU A 84 -17.86 3.85 -17.63
N GLN A 85 -18.38 2.81 -18.28
CA GLN A 85 -19.80 2.66 -18.57
C GLN A 85 -20.50 1.80 -17.54
N CYS A 86 -21.52 2.37 -16.87
CA CYS A 86 -22.40 1.63 -15.96
C CYS A 86 -23.13 0.49 -16.69
N GLY A 87 -23.10 -0.72 -16.11
CA GLY A 87 -23.74 -1.90 -16.68
C GLY A 87 -25.27 -1.89 -16.67
N TYR A 88 -25.90 -0.97 -15.91
CA TYR A 88 -27.36 -0.96 -15.77
C TYR A 88 -28.06 -0.16 -16.88
N HIS A 89 -27.75 1.13 -17.01
CA HIS A 89 -28.41 2.01 -17.99
C HIS A 89 -27.44 2.67 -18.96
N GLY A 90 -26.16 2.27 -18.93
CA GLY A 90 -25.16 2.72 -19.89
C GLY A 90 -24.66 4.17 -19.71
N LEU A 91 -24.88 4.78 -18.53
CA LEU A 91 -24.24 6.06 -18.23
C LEU A 91 -22.72 5.90 -18.33
N GLN A 92 -22.03 6.86 -18.91
CA GLN A 92 -20.57 6.85 -18.99
C GLN A 92 -19.99 8.00 -18.17
N PHE A 93 -18.95 7.68 -17.42
CA PHE A 93 -18.22 8.61 -16.58
C PHE A 93 -16.77 8.69 -17.05
N ASP A 94 -16.22 9.88 -17.14
CA ASP A 94 -14.79 10.10 -17.39
C ASP A 94 -13.96 9.90 -16.12
N GLU A 95 -12.65 10.07 -16.23
CA GLU A 95 -11.71 9.91 -15.12
C GLU A 95 -11.91 10.92 -13.99
N SER A 96 -12.53 12.07 -14.28
CA SER A 96 -12.91 13.06 -13.26
C SER A 96 -14.18 12.67 -12.50
N GLY A 97 -14.88 11.62 -12.95
CA GLY A 97 -16.16 11.19 -12.40
C GLY A 97 -17.36 11.92 -12.98
N GLN A 98 -17.17 12.84 -13.94
CA GLN A 98 -18.28 13.51 -14.60
C GLN A 98 -19.00 12.57 -15.55
N CYS A 99 -20.33 12.59 -15.54
CA CYS A 99 -21.11 11.87 -16.53
C CYS A 99 -20.97 12.56 -17.89
N VAL A 100 -20.42 11.85 -18.86
CA VAL A 100 -20.18 12.36 -20.23
C VAL A 100 -21.20 11.84 -21.24
N LYS A 101 -21.99 10.83 -20.88
CA LYS A 101 -23.02 10.26 -21.75
C LYS A 101 -24.18 9.67 -20.96
N VAL A 102 -25.39 10.02 -21.36
CA VAL A 102 -26.63 9.38 -20.92
C VAL A 102 -27.35 8.83 -22.16
N PRO A 103 -27.54 7.50 -22.27
CA PRO A 103 -28.23 6.92 -23.43
C PRO A 103 -29.65 7.47 -23.61
N GLY A 104 -29.99 7.73 -24.86
CA GLY A 104 -31.34 8.19 -25.23
C GLY A 104 -31.63 9.68 -25.00
N GLN A 105 -30.65 10.45 -24.51
CA GLN A 105 -30.82 11.90 -24.37
C GLN A 105 -29.54 12.67 -24.70
N SER A 106 -29.71 13.92 -25.16
CA SER A 106 -28.61 14.81 -25.54
C SER A 106 -28.10 15.67 -24.37
N LYS A 107 -28.88 15.78 -23.29
CA LYS A 107 -28.53 16.61 -22.12
C LYS A 107 -28.15 15.70 -20.93
N ILE A 108 -27.03 16.02 -20.31
CA ILE A 108 -26.62 15.42 -19.07
C ILE A 108 -27.28 16.17 -17.91
N PRO A 109 -27.96 15.47 -16.97
CA PRO A 109 -28.55 16.11 -15.81
C PRO A 109 -27.50 16.81 -14.94
N PRO A 110 -27.79 18.00 -14.38
CA PRO A 110 -26.89 18.62 -13.42
C PRO A 110 -26.63 17.71 -12.22
N GLY A 111 -25.37 17.59 -11.76
CA GLY A 111 -24.96 16.75 -10.66
C GLY A 111 -24.90 15.24 -10.99
N ALA A 112 -24.98 14.88 -12.27
CA ALA A 112 -24.70 13.51 -12.71
C ALA A 112 -23.19 13.29 -12.68
N GLU A 113 -22.69 12.97 -11.50
CA GLU A 113 -21.25 12.72 -11.24
C GLU A 113 -21.08 11.64 -10.19
N VAL A 114 -19.91 11.05 -10.14
CA VAL A 114 -19.44 10.17 -9.08
C VAL A 114 -18.11 10.74 -8.54
N ARG A 115 -17.76 10.40 -7.31
CA ARG A 115 -16.48 10.84 -6.76
C ARG A 115 -15.31 10.21 -7.51
N SER A 116 -14.30 11.03 -7.85
CA SER A 116 -13.00 10.55 -8.33
C SER A 116 -11.96 10.64 -7.22
N TYR A 117 -10.92 9.82 -7.34
CA TYR A 117 -9.81 9.81 -6.42
C TYR A 117 -8.51 10.09 -7.18
N PRO A 118 -7.62 10.95 -6.65
CA PRO A 118 -6.27 11.09 -7.20
C PRO A 118 -5.55 9.75 -7.19
N VAL A 119 -4.89 9.42 -8.28
CA VAL A 119 -4.15 8.18 -8.48
C VAL A 119 -2.73 8.48 -8.91
N LEU A 120 -1.77 7.66 -8.49
CA LEU A 120 -0.38 7.72 -8.89
C LEU A 120 0.14 6.32 -9.16
N GLN A 121 0.90 6.14 -10.25
CA GLN A 121 1.62 4.90 -10.52
C GLN A 121 3.08 5.08 -10.13
N LYS A 122 3.56 4.30 -9.16
CA LYS A 122 4.94 4.36 -8.67
C LYS A 122 5.37 3.01 -8.10
N TYR A 123 6.56 2.57 -8.40
CA TYR A 123 7.16 1.31 -7.93
C TYR A 123 6.41 0.04 -8.35
N GLY A 124 5.60 0.10 -9.42
CA GLY A 124 4.77 -1.00 -9.89
C GLY A 124 3.43 -1.13 -9.14
N TRP A 125 3.13 -0.19 -8.28
CA TRP A 125 1.84 -0.07 -7.58
C TRP A 125 1.01 1.09 -8.11
N VAL A 126 -0.30 0.92 -8.03
CA VAL A 126 -1.28 1.99 -8.15
C VAL A 126 -1.59 2.49 -6.75
N TRP A 127 -1.29 3.76 -6.51
CA TRP A 127 -1.56 4.47 -5.28
C TRP A 127 -2.83 5.28 -5.43
N ILE A 128 -3.64 5.32 -4.37
CA ILE A 128 -4.86 6.10 -4.29
C ILE A 128 -4.77 7.09 -3.13
N TRP A 129 -5.16 8.30 -3.36
CA TRP A 129 -5.27 9.31 -2.32
C TRP A 129 -6.63 9.28 -1.65
N THR A 130 -6.64 9.25 -0.33
CA THR A 130 -7.86 9.28 0.48
C THR A 130 -7.95 10.58 1.27
N GLY A 131 -8.94 11.41 0.96
CA GLY A 131 -9.14 12.68 1.63
C GLY A 131 -9.36 13.85 0.65
N ASP A 132 -8.86 15.03 1.02
CA ASP A 132 -8.93 16.25 0.21
C ASP A 132 -7.97 16.17 -0.98
N PRO A 133 -8.47 16.13 -2.24
CA PRO A 133 -7.61 16.00 -3.42
C PRO A 133 -6.57 17.12 -3.57
N ALA A 134 -6.86 18.33 -3.04
CA ALA A 134 -5.93 19.45 -3.10
C ALA A 134 -4.66 19.26 -2.26
N LYS A 135 -4.62 18.23 -1.41
CA LYS A 135 -3.48 17.86 -0.55
C LYS A 135 -2.70 16.66 -1.04
N ALA A 136 -3.05 16.12 -2.20
CA ALA A 136 -2.43 14.93 -2.76
C ALA A 136 -1.07 15.27 -3.41
N GLU A 137 -0.02 15.26 -2.60
CA GLU A 137 1.35 15.53 -3.06
C GLU A 137 2.10 14.21 -3.29
N PRO A 138 2.66 13.97 -4.49
CA PRO A 138 3.35 12.72 -4.81
C PRO A 138 4.58 12.42 -3.96
N ASP A 139 5.25 13.42 -3.44
CA ASP A 139 6.44 13.33 -2.61
C ASP A 139 6.16 12.86 -1.17
N GLN A 140 4.88 12.76 -0.79
CA GLN A 140 4.48 12.12 0.46
C GLN A 140 4.66 10.59 0.44
N ILE A 141 4.81 9.98 -0.74
CA ILE A 141 5.24 8.59 -0.86
C ILE A 141 6.77 8.55 -0.70
N PRO A 142 7.29 7.83 0.32
CA PRO A 142 8.71 7.79 0.59
C PRO A 142 9.54 7.38 -0.63
N ASP A 143 10.79 7.87 -0.69
CA ASP A 143 11.72 7.46 -1.72
C ASP A 143 12.31 6.09 -1.38
N TRP A 144 11.82 5.08 -2.06
CA TRP A 144 12.34 3.70 -2.01
C TRP A 144 13.13 3.40 -3.27
N TRP A 145 14.19 4.17 -3.50
CA TRP A 145 15.03 4.14 -4.69
C TRP A 145 15.49 2.72 -5.09
N TRP A 146 15.65 1.82 -4.13
CA TRP A 146 16.05 0.43 -4.39
C TRP A 146 15.02 -0.36 -5.20
N LEU A 147 13.75 0.03 -5.18
CA LEU A 147 12.70 -0.63 -5.97
C LEU A 147 12.87 -0.39 -7.48
N ASP A 148 13.52 0.71 -7.86
CA ASP A 148 13.80 1.04 -9.26
C ASP A 148 15.27 0.80 -9.65
N SER A 149 16.13 0.44 -8.68
CA SER A 149 17.53 0.18 -8.92
C SER A 149 17.76 -1.17 -9.62
N PRO A 150 18.56 -1.22 -10.69
CA PRO A 150 18.92 -2.47 -11.35
C PRO A 150 19.85 -3.38 -10.50
N GLU A 151 20.44 -2.84 -9.44
CA GLU A 151 21.29 -3.59 -8.49
C GLU A 151 20.47 -4.43 -7.52
N TRP A 152 19.16 -4.13 -7.41
CA TRP A 152 18.25 -4.83 -6.52
C TRP A 152 17.30 -5.75 -7.30
N ARG A 153 17.11 -6.94 -6.78
CA ARG A 153 16.16 -7.89 -7.33
C ARG A 153 14.90 -7.94 -6.47
N THR A 154 13.77 -7.54 -7.04
CA THR A 154 12.46 -7.68 -6.38
C THR A 154 11.96 -9.12 -6.48
N ILE A 155 11.50 -9.69 -5.36
CA ILE A 155 10.87 -11.00 -5.28
C ILE A 155 9.49 -10.81 -4.61
N PRO A 156 8.42 -11.32 -5.20
CA PRO A 156 8.28 -12.20 -6.39
C PRO A 156 8.38 -11.50 -7.74
N GLY A 157 8.73 -10.24 -7.80
CA GLY A 157 8.74 -9.41 -8.98
C GLY A 157 7.78 -8.23 -8.79
N ARG A 158 7.63 -7.39 -9.84
CA ARG A 158 6.65 -6.30 -9.84
C ARG A 158 5.30 -6.85 -10.28
N GLY A 159 4.50 -7.24 -9.34
CA GLY A 159 3.20 -7.85 -9.52
C GLY A 159 3.05 -9.07 -8.63
N GLY A 160 1.85 -9.36 -8.24
CA GLY A 160 1.54 -10.47 -7.37
C GLY A 160 0.07 -10.47 -6.99
N THR A 161 -0.30 -11.41 -6.16
CA THR A 161 -1.64 -11.43 -5.55
C THR A 161 -1.53 -10.73 -4.18
N PRO A 162 -2.33 -9.70 -3.91
CA PRO A 162 -2.40 -9.10 -2.58
C PRO A 162 -2.77 -10.15 -1.54
N MET A 163 -2.18 -10.06 -0.37
CA MET A 163 -2.58 -10.89 0.77
C MET A 163 -3.76 -10.21 1.46
N HIS A 164 -4.90 -10.89 1.50
CA HIS A 164 -6.04 -10.43 2.29
C HIS A 164 -5.97 -11.00 3.70
N LEU A 165 -6.09 -10.16 4.70
CA LEU A 165 -6.06 -10.52 6.12
C LEU A 165 -7.37 -10.09 6.80
N ASN A 166 -8.02 -11.03 7.51
CA ASN A 166 -9.16 -10.74 8.38
C ASN A 166 -8.67 -10.17 9.71
N ALA A 167 -7.99 -9.03 9.62
CA ALA A 167 -7.41 -8.34 10.78
C ALA A 167 -7.29 -6.84 10.50
N ASN A 168 -7.38 -6.03 11.56
CA ASN A 168 -7.09 -4.60 11.45
C ASN A 168 -5.63 -4.38 11.04
N TYR A 169 -5.37 -3.44 10.15
CA TYR A 169 -4.04 -3.12 9.63
C TYR A 169 -3.00 -2.78 10.71
N LEU A 170 -3.42 -2.23 11.85
CA LEU A 170 -2.54 -1.94 12.96
C LEU A 170 -1.96 -3.21 13.59
N LEU A 171 -2.70 -4.32 13.58
CA LEU A 171 -2.18 -5.61 14.05
C LEU A 171 -1.05 -6.14 13.15
N VAL A 172 -1.09 -5.82 11.86
CA VAL A 172 0.03 -6.12 10.95
C VAL A 172 1.25 -5.30 11.33
N SER A 173 1.05 -4.00 11.60
CA SER A 173 2.12 -3.11 12.05
C SER A 173 2.72 -3.56 13.38
N ASP A 174 1.89 -3.92 14.35
CA ASP A 174 2.34 -4.43 15.66
C ASP A 174 3.19 -5.69 15.50
N ASN A 175 2.76 -6.64 14.65
CA ASN A 175 3.51 -7.86 14.37
C ASN A 175 4.87 -7.57 13.72
N LEU A 176 4.95 -6.61 12.79
CA LEU A 176 6.18 -6.27 12.09
C LEU A 176 7.18 -5.49 12.97
N PHE A 177 6.70 -4.80 13.98
CA PHE A 177 7.55 -4.15 14.98
C PHE A 177 8.02 -5.11 16.08
N ASP A 178 7.28 -6.17 16.37
CA ASP A 178 7.71 -7.18 17.33
C ASP A 178 8.67 -8.18 16.69
N ILE A 179 9.97 -7.88 16.69
CA ILE A 179 11.00 -8.79 16.18
C ILE A 179 11.39 -9.90 17.17
N SER A 180 10.86 -9.90 18.39
CA SER A 180 11.18 -10.93 19.39
C SER A 180 10.55 -12.28 19.04
N HIS A 181 9.40 -12.29 18.38
CA HIS A 181 8.75 -13.52 17.92
C HIS A 181 9.58 -14.29 16.87
N LEU A 182 10.53 -13.63 16.18
CA LEU A 182 11.36 -14.26 15.15
C LEU A 182 12.10 -15.48 15.67
N THR A 183 12.59 -15.44 16.91
CA THR A 183 13.28 -16.56 17.54
C THR A 183 12.41 -17.82 17.59
N TYR A 184 11.12 -17.66 17.83
CA TYR A 184 10.20 -18.79 18.08
C TYR A 184 9.39 -19.15 16.83
N VAL A 185 8.74 -18.18 16.23
CA VAL A 185 7.82 -18.40 15.10
C VAL A 185 8.59 -18.66 13.79
N HIS A 186 9.74 -18.02 13.62
CA HIS A 186 10.54 -18.08 12.39
C HIS A 186 11.88 -18.80 12.56
N ALA A 187 12.01 -19.65 13.58
CA ALA A 187 13.26 -20.35 13.94
C ALA A 187 13.91 -21.12 12.77
N THR A 188 13.10 -21.66 11.85
CA THR A 188 13.57 -22.44 10.70
C THR A 188 13.92 -21.62 9.46
N SER A 189 13.72 -20.30 9.52
CA SER A 189 13.93 -19.41 8.37
C SER A 189 14.82 -18.21 8.72
N ILE A 190 14.22 -17.13 9.15
CA ILE A 190 14.90 -15.86 9.46
C ILE A 190 15.16 -15.67 10.95
N GLY A 191 14.67 -16.56 11.81
CA GLY A 191 14.86 -16.53 13.26
C GLY A 191 16.24 -17.06 13.67
N ALA A 192 16.66 -16.72 14.87
CA ALA A 192 17.82 -17.28 15.56
C ALA A 192 17.63 -17.13 17.07
N ASP A 193 18.12 -18.08 17.85
CA ASP A 193 17.93 -18.13 19.31
C ASP A 193 18.50 -16.88 20.02
N SER A 194 19.55 -16.30 19.47
CA SER A 194 20.26 -15.17 20.04
C SER A 194 19.63 -13.79 19.79
N ILE A 195 18.53 -13.71 19.03
CA ILE A 195 17.92 -12.40 18.70
C ILE A 195 17.51 -11.65 19.97
N VAL A 196 16.92 -12.34 20.92
CA VAL A 196 16.38 -11.76 22.17
C VAL A 196 17.46 -11.26 23.13
N ASP A 197 18.69 -11.71 22.98
CA ASP A 197 19.82 -11.32 23.84
C ASP A 197 20.34 -9.90 23.60
N PHE A 198 19.95 -9.31 22.48
CA PHE A 198 20.41 -7.98 22.07
C PHE A 198 19.32 -6.93 22.25
N PRO A 199 19.68 -5.70 22.67
CA PRO A 199 18.70 -4.66 22.94
C PRO A 199 18.04 -4.15 21.65
N VAL A 200 16.78 -3.75 21.76
CA VAL A 200 16.07 -2.99 20.72
C VAL A 200 16.31 -1.51 20.96
N LYS A 201 16.66 -0.79 19.89
CA LYS A 201 16.68 0.67 19.84
C LYS A 201 15.46 1.17 19.09
N THR A 202 14.77 2.16 19.65
CA THR A 202 13.64 2.83 19.00
C THR A 202 13.98 4.29 18.79
N GLU A 203 13.71 4.78 17.60
CA GLU A 203 13.93 6.17 17.19
C GLU A 203 12.62 6.73 16.64
N ARG A 204 12.36 8.02 16.86
CA ARG A 204 11.10 8.67 16.51
C ARG A 204 11.40 10.03 15.89
N TRP A 205 10.77 10.30 14.74
CA TRP A 205 10.82 11.58 14.03
C TRP A 205 9.39 12.08 13.89
N GLU A 206 9.00 13.01 14.73
CA GLU A 206 7.60 13.47 14.81
C GLU A 206 7.18 14.30 13.61
N GLU A 207 8.08 15.13 13.09
CA GLU A 207 7.83 15.96 11.90
C GLU A 207 7.61 15.10 10.65
N GLU A 208 8.41 14.06 10.46
CA GLU A 208 8.29 13.11 9.36
C GLU A 208 7.21 12.04 9.61
N LYS A 209 6.62 12.02 10.82
CA LYS A 209 5.64 11.00 11.24
C LYS A 209 6.17 9.58 11.07
N ARG A 210 7.42 9.38 11.46
CA ARG A 210 8.20 8.16 11.27
C ARG A 210 8.62 7.57 12.61
N VAL A 211 8.58 6.25 12.69
CA VAL A 211 9.16 5.47 13.79
C VAL A 211 10.06 4.40 13.20
N LYS A 212 11.23 4.21 13.81
CA LYS A 212 12.16 3.13 13.46
C LYS A 212 12.47 2.31 14.69
N MET A 213 12.42 1.02 14.53
CA MET A 213 12.92 0.06 15.50
C MET A 213 14.12 -0.66 14.87
N SER A 214 15.18 -0.85 15.65
CA SER A 214 16.38 -1.53 15.18
C SER A 214 16.97 -2.43 16.26
N ARG A 215 17.55 -3.54 15.79
CA ARG A 215 18.35 -4.45 16.61
C ARG A 215 19.56 -4.88 15.80
N VAL A 216 20.73 -4.78 16.41
CA VAL A 216 21.99 -5.28 15.86
C VAL A 216 22.49 -6.41 16.75
N ILE A 217 22.89 -7.51 16.12
CA ILE A 217 23.29 -8.77 16.75
C ILE A 217 24.73 -9.03 16.30
N TYR A 218 25.64 -9.14 17.24
CA TYR A 218 27.06 -9.32 16.95
C TYR A 218 27.53 -10.72 17.25
N ASP A 219 28.38 -11.25 16.36
CA ASP A 219 29.13 -12.49 16.56
C ASP A 219 28.25 -13.68 16.96
N ARG A 220 27.27 -14.00 16.12
CA ARG A 220 26.36 -15.14 16.32
C ARG A 220 26.22 -15.98 15.03
N PRO A 221 25.86 -17.26 15.17
CA PRO A 221 25.53 -18.08 14.01
C PRO A 221 24.46 -17.41 13.13
N ALA A 222 24.64 -17.47 11.82
CA ALA A 222 23.66 -16.94 10.88
C ALA A 222 22.34 -17.73 10.96
N ALA A 223 21.21 -17.03 10.87
CA ALA A 223 19.91 -17.69 10.73
C ALA A 223 19.87 -18.53 9.45
N PRO A 224 19.05 -19.60 9.39
CA PRO A 224 19.07 -20.57 8.29
C PRO A 224 18.99 -19.97 6.89
N PHE A 225 18.13 -18.97 6.69
CA PHE A 225 18.03 -18.27 5.41
C PHE A 225 19.34 -17.57 5.04
N TYR A 226 19.91 -16.79 5.96
CA TYR A 226 21.14 -16.03 5.72
C TYR A 226 22.34 -16.95 5.51
N GLN A 227 22.40 -18.04 6.28
CA GLN A 227 23.43 -19.07 6.10
C GLN A 227 23.39 -19.69 4.71
N LYS A 228 22.18 -19.99 4.21
CA LYS A 228 21.99 -20.56 2.88
C LYS A 228 22.33 -19.55 1.76
N ALA A 229 21.95 -18.29 1.94
CA ALA A 229 22.17 -17.25 0.94
C ALA A 229 23.63 -16.76 0.91
N GLY A 230 24.20 -16.47 2.07
CA GLY A 230 25.55 -15.91 2.21
C GLY A 230 26.67 -16.93 2.26
N LYS A 231 26.37 -18.23 2.57
CA LYS A 231 27.35 -19.31 2.71
C LYS A 231 28.49 -18.97 3.67
N PHE A 232 28.17 -18.29 4.75
CA PHE A 232 29.16 -17.84 5.73
C PHE A 232 29.91 -19.01 6.36
N ALA A 233 31.23 -18.85 6.50
CA ALA A 233 32.11 -19.87 7.09
C ALA A 233 32.06 -19.89 8.61
N GLY A 234 31.65 -18.79 9.24
CA GLY A 234 31.62 -18.58 10.69
C GLY A 234 30.40 -17.81 11.15
N ASN A 235 30.57 -17.17 12.30
CA ASN A 235 29.57 -16.26 12.85
C ASN A 235 29.42 -15.00 11.99
N VAL A 236 28.32 -14.32 12.18
CA VAL A 236 27.96 -13.10 11.46
C VAL A 236 27.59 -11.97 12.43
N ASP A 237 27.78 -10.76 11.97
CA ASP A 237 27.08 -9.58 12.48
C ASP A 237 25.79 -9.39 11.66
N ARG A 238 24.69 -9.14 12.34
CA ARG A 238 23.35 -9.09 11.74
C ARG A 238 22.61 -7.84 12.18
N TRP A 239 21.78 -7.29 11.31
CA TRP A 239 20.83 -6.22 11.67
C TRP A 239 19.42 -6.59 11.26
N ILE A 240 18.47 -6.03 12.00
CA ILE A 240 17.05 -6.03 11.69
C ILE A 240 16.55 -4.64 12.05
N MET A 241 16.05 -3.92 11.07
CA MET A 241 15.51 -2.57 11.22
C MET A 241 14.17 -2.50 10.54
N THR A 242 13.17 -2.00 11.24
CA THR A 242 11.85 -1.75 10.66
C THR A 242 11.52 -0.29 10.85
N THR A 243 11.21 0.38 9.76
CA THR A 243 10.74 1.76 9.72
C THR A 243 9.26 1.77 9.38
N SER A 244 8.48 2.52 10.12
CA SER A 244 7.08 2.79 9.80
C SER A 244 6.89 4.25 9.49
N ASP A 245 6.33 4.54 8.34
CA ASP A 245 5.86 5.85 7.91
C ASP A 245 4.33 5.84 7.85
N LEU A 246 3.69 6.98 8.18
CA LEU A 246 2.25 7.09 8.00
C LEU A 246 1.85 7.02 6.50
N PRO A 247 0.69 6.44 6.19
CA PRO A 247 -0.33 5.94 7.14
C PRO A 247 -0.05 4.53 7.69
N CYS A 248 0.73 3.71 6.99
CA CYS A 248 0.96 2.30 7.36
C CYS A 248 2.11 1.67 6.55
N TYR A 249 3.06 2.47 6.10
CA TYR A 249 4.18 1.93 5.31
C TYR A 249 5.22 1.30 6.22
N MET A 250 5.41 0.01 6.09
CA MET A 250 6.39 -0.74 6.87
C MET A 250 7.52 -1.21 5.94
N ALA A 251 8.69 -0.62 6.11
CA ALA A 251 9.89 -1.01 5.39
C ALA A 251 10.91 -1.62 6.36
N SER A 252 11.23 -2.88 6.17
CA SER A 252 12.26 -3.55 6.96
C SER A 252 13.54 -3.70 6.13
N ASP A 253 14.65 -3.35 6.75
CA ASP A 253 16.01 -3.57 6.28
C ASP A 253 16.66 -4.63 7.18
N ALA A 254 17.06 -5.73 6.61
CA ALA A 254 17.62 -6.84 7.36
C ALA A 254 18.77 -7.51 6.60
N GLY A 255 19.84 -7.82 7.30
CA GLY A 255 20.98 -8.43 6.67
C GLY A 255 21.95 -9.10 7.63
N SER A 256 22.98 -9.74 7.05
CA SER A 256 24.07 -10.38 7.75
C SER A 256 25.36 -10.25 6.97
N VAL A 257 26.46 -9.99 7.68
CA VAL A 257 27.83 -9.91 7.15
C VAL A 257 28.75 -10.74 8.02
N GLU A 258 29.92 -11.12 7.52
CA GLU A 258 30.93 -11.78 8.35
C GLU A 258 31.40 -10.88 9.50
N VAL A 259 31.69 -11.47 10.64
CA VAL A 259 32.17 -10.77 11.83
C VAL A 259 33.37 -9.89 11.52
N GLY A 260 33.35 -8.66 12.04
CA GLY A 260 34.43 -7.68 11.89
C GLY A 260 34.43 -6.87 10.60
N THR A 261 33.43 -7.08 9.71
CA THR A 261 33.27 -6.24 8.52
C THR A 261 32.55 -4.92 8.80
N GLY A 262 31.95 -4.79 9.99
CA GLY A 262 31.11 -3.67 10.38
C GLY A 262 29.67 -3.84 9.88
N VAL A 263 28.71 -3.47 10.72
CA VAL A 263 27.29 -3.49 10.38
C VAL A 263 26.86 -2.08 10.00
N THR A 264 26.83 -1.78 8.70
CA THR A 264 26.25 -0.54 8.17
C THR A 264 25.12 -0.91 7.22
N PRO A 265 23.86 -0.88 7.70
CA PRO A 265 22.72 -1.19 6.86
C PRO A 265 22.62 -0.30 5.63
N GLY A 266 22.34 -0.90 4.48
CA GLY A 266 22.27 -0.19 3.20
C GLY A 266 23.63 0.09 2.54
N GLU A 267 24.75 -0.25 3.19
CA GLU A 267 26.12 -0.09 2.64
C GLU A 267 26.81 -1.43 2.38
N VAL A 268 26.08 -2.53 2.56
CA VAL A 268 26.62 -3.88 2.38
C VAL A 268 26.44 -4.31 0.93
N GLY A 269 27.52 -4.31 0.18
CA GLY A 269 27.52 -4.85 -1.17
C GLY A 269 27.40 -6.39 -1.18
N PRO A 270 26.94 -6.98 -2.32
CA PRO A 270 26.70 -8.42 -2.45
C PRO A 270 27.95 -9.29 -2.21
N GLU A 271 29.15 -8.72 -2.30
CA GLU A 271 30.42 -9.42 -2.05
C GLU A 271 30.72 -9.59 -0.56
N ARG A 272 30.03 -8.86 0.33
CA ARG A 272 30.33 -8.80 1.76
C ARG A 272 29.28 -9.43 2.64
N GLY A 273 28.07 -9.68 2.12
CA GLY A 273 26.99 -10.20 2.92
C GLY A 273 25.68 -10.42 2.17
N VAL A 274 24.62 -10.57 2.92
CA VAL A 274 23.23 -10.71 2.43
C VAL A 274 22.41 -9.57 3.02
N GLU A 275 21.73 -8.83 2.18
CA GLU A 275 20.82 -7.76 2.58
C GLU A 275 19.46 -7.93 1.92
N MET A 276 18.41 -7.65 2.65
CA MET A 276 17.03 -7.67 2.17
C MET A 276 16.30 -6.40 2.60
N LYS A 277 15.50 -5.88 1.69
CA LYS A 277 14.50 -4.86 1.99
C LYS A 277 13.11 -5.46 1.82
N ILE A 278 12.33 -5.46 2.89
CA ILE A 278 11.01 -6.08 2.92
C ILE A 278 9.97 -4.98 3.06
N MET A 279 9.09 -4.88 2.06
CA MET A 279 8.03 -3.89 2.03
C MET A 279 6.70 -4.53 2.42
N ASN A 280 6.05 -3.97 3.43
CA ASN A 280 4.69 -4.32 3.80
C ASN A 280 3.87 -3.02 3.81
N LEU A 281 2.85 -2.96 2.97
CA LEU A 281 2.02 -1.78 2.75
C LEU A 281 0.56 -2.16 3.00
N PRO A 282 0.19 -2.44 4.26
CA PRO A 282 -1.17 -2.87 4.60
C PRO A 282 -2.14 -1.73 4.32
N THR A 283 -3.04 -1.94 3.37
CA THR A 283 -4.10 -0.99 3.07
C THR A 283 -5.38 -1.42 3.77
N PRO A 284 -5.92 -0.61 4.69
CA PRO A 284 -7.16 -0.97 5.36
C PRO A 284 -8.30 -1.12 4.36
N GLU A 285 -8.95 -2.26 4.34
CA GLU A 285 -10.20 -2.47 3.62
C GLU A 285 -11.37 -2.00 4.48
N THR A 286 -11.45 -2.55 5.70
CA THR A 286 -12.41 -2.17 6.74
C THR A 286 -11.70 -2.10 8.10
N GLU A 287 -12.44 -1.89 9.19
CA GLU A 287 -11.91 -1.94 10.55
C GLU A 287 -11.35 -3.31 10.95
N THR A 288 -11.76 -4.35 10.23
CA THR A 288 -11.46 -5.75 10.57
C THR A 288 -10.81 -6.52 9.44
N SER A 289 -10.48 -5.84 8.34
CA SER A 289 -9.82 -6.47 7.18
C SER A 289 -8.82 -5.52 6.50
N THR A 290 -7.81 -6.12 5.94
CA THR A 290 -6.69 -5.42 5.28
C THR A 290 -6.23 -6.20 4.07
#